data_b0804f9f166ce2a750ea3ab7094e439e
#
_entry.id   b0804f9f166ce2a750ea3ab7094e439e
#
_cell.length_a   1.000
_cell.length_b   1.000
_cell.length_c   1.000
_cell.angle_alpha   90.00
_cell.angle_beta   90.00
_cell.angle_gamma   90.00
#
_symmetry.space_group_name_H-M   'P 1'
#
loop_
_entity.id
_entity.type
_entity.pdbx_description
1 polymer ?
#
loop_
_entity_poly.entity_id
_entity_poly.type
_entity_poly.pdbx_seq_one_letter_code
_entity_poly.pdbx_strand_id
1 'polypeptide(L)' 'MTINMGGKIRQMRKQKNLSQEVLAQVLGVSFQAVSKWETGDSHS' A
#
# COMPACT_ATOMS: atom_id res chain seq x y z
N MET A 1 1.95 18.54 -8.93
CA MET A 1 1.18 17.77 -8.00
C MET A 1 1.89 16.49 -7.60
N THR A 2 1.86 16.20 -6.38
CA THR A 2 2.58 15.04 -5.88
C THR A 2 1.64 13.85 -5.75
N ILE A 3 2.08 12.72 -6.25
CA ILE A 3 1.29 11.52 -6.11
C ILE A 3 1.74 10.78 -4.88
N ASN A 4 0.83 10.63 -3.95
CA ASN A 4 1.14 9.90 -2.74
C ASN A 4 0.71 8.46 -2.95
N MET A 5 1.63 7.66 -3.44
CA MET A 5 1.33 6.29 -3.74
C MET A 5 0.92 5.50 -2.49
N GLY A 6 1.61 5.76 -1.40
CA GLY A 6 1.27 5.07 -0.18
C GLY A 6 -0.13 5.38 0.30
N GLY A 7 -0.51 6.65 0.22
CA GLY A 7 -1.85 7.04 0.61
C GLY A 7 -2.90 6.45 -0.30
N LYS A 8 -2.60 6.40 -1.59
CA LYS A 8 -3.53 5.87 -2.54
C LYS A 8 -3.75 4.37 -2.34
N ILE A 9 -2.67 3.65 -2.12
CA ILE A 9 -2.77 2.22 -1.89
C ILE A 9 -3.55 1.94 -0.62
N ARG A 10 -3.28 2.71 0.41
CA ARG A 10 -3.99 2.54 1.67
C ARG A 10 -5.47 2.81 1.52
N GLN A 11 -5.80 3.86 0.78
CA GLN A 11 -7.20 4.21 0.56
C GLN A 11 -7.92 3.11 -0.20
N MET A 12 -7.31 2.59 -1.23
CA MET A 12 -7.89 1.51 -2.00
C MET A 12 -8.08 0.27 -1.13
N ARG A 13 -7.10 -0.02 -0.31
CA ARG A 13 -7.19 -1.15 0.58
C ARG A 13 -8.37 -1.02 1.54
N LYS A 14 -8.53 0.15 2.10
CA LYS A 14 -9.61 0.38 3.04
C LYS A 14 -10.97 0.32 2.37
N GLN A 15 -11.05 0.80 1.16
CA GLN A 15 -12.31 0.74 0.43
C GLN A 15 -12.76 -0.68 0.21
N LYS A 16 -11.81 -1.58 0.07
CA LYS A 16 -12.13 -2.98 -0.17
C LYS A 16 -12.06 -3.82 1.09
N ASN A 17 -11.82 -3.17 2.22
CA ASN A 17 -11.72 -3.86 3.51
C ASN A 17 -10.66 -4.94 3.48
N LEU A 18 -9.52 -4.63 2.90
CA LEU A 18 -8.42 -5.58 2.80
C LEU A 18 -7.37 -5.26 3.84
N SER A 19 -6.77 -6.31 4.39
CA SER A 19 -5.58 -6.12 5.21
C SER A 19 -4.37 -5.95 4.30
N GLN A 20 -3.26 -5.49 4.88
CA GLN A 20 -2.04 -5.35 4.10
C GLN A 20 -1.61 -6.70 3.52
N GLU A 21 -1.77 -7.75 4.30
CA GLU A 21 -1.40 -9.08 3.84
C GLU A 21 -2.23 -9.52 2.66
N VAL A 22 -3.52 -9.30 2.74
CA VAL A 22 -4.40 -9.70 1.65
C VAL A 22 -4.11 -8.88 0.42
N LEU A 23 -3.90 -7.59 0.59
CA LEU A 23 -3.56 -6.76 -0.55
C LEU A 23 -2.28 -7.22 -1.21
N ALA A 24 -1.29 -7.58 -0.41
CA ALA A 24 -0.03 -8.07 -0.96
C ALA A 24 -0.25 -9.31 -1.81
N GLN A 25 -1.11 -10.19 -1.36
CA GLN A 25 -1.42 -11.39 -2.12
C GLN A 25 -2.11 -11.05 -3.44
N VAL A 26 -3.05 -10.12 -3.37
CA VAL A 26 -3.77 -9.72 -4.57
C VAL A 26 -2.83 -9.12 -5.59
N LEU A 27 -1.89 -8.31 -5.14
CA LEU A 27 -0.95 -7.66 -6.03
C LEU A 27 0.21 -8.54 -6.43
N GLY A 28 0.40 -9.66 -5.75
CA GLY A 28 1.53 -10.51 -6.05
C GLY A 28 2.84 -9.97 -5.55
N VAL A 29 2.81 -9.23 -4.47
CA VAL A 29 4.03 -8.67 -3.88
C VAL A 29 4.11 -9.11 -2.43
N SER A 30 5.24 -8.81 -1.80
CA SER A 30 5.42 -9.19 -0.41
C SER A 30 4.66 -8.21 0.49
N PHE A 31 4.32 -8.70 1.68
CA PHE A 31 3.69 -7.83 2.66
C PHE A 31 4.58 -6.64 3.00
N GLN A 32 5.87 -6.87 3.02
CA GLN A 32 6.80 -5.81 3.34
C GLN A 32 6.76 -4.71 2.30
N ALA A 33 6.56 -5.06 1.05
CA ALA A 33 6.47 -4.07 0.00
C ALA A 33 5.26 -3.16 0.22
N VAL A 34 4.12 -3.75 0.55
CA VAL A 34 2.92 -2.96 0.80
C VAL A 34 3.14 -2.06 2.01
N SER A 35 3.72 -2.60 3.05
CA SER A 35 3.97 -1.82 4.25
C SER A 35 4.87 -0.63 3.96
N LYS A 36 5.89 -0.85 3.16
CA LYS A 36 6.81 0.21 2.79
C LYS A 36 6.09 1.30 2.02
N TRP A 37 5.26 0.91 1.09
CA TRP A 37 4.53 1.89 0.29
C TRP A 37 3.63 2.73 1.16
N GLU A 38 2.97 2.11 2.13
CA GLU A 38 2.01 2.84 2.94
C GLU A 38 2.69 3.76 3.95
N THR A 39 3.89 3.44 4.36
CA THR A 39 4.60 4.33 5.28
C THR A 39 5.32 5.44 4.56
N GLY A 40 5.36 5.41 3.26
CA GLY A 40 6.03 6.48 2.52
C GLY A 40 7.52 6.43 2.66
N ASP A 41 8.05 5.28 2.78
CA ASP A 41 9.45 5.12 2.99
C ASP A 41 10.29 5.69 1.85
N SER A 42 9.70 5.90 0.74
CA SER A 42 10.44 6.44 -0.39
C SER A 42 10.76 7.91 -0.24
N HIS A 43 10.15 8.60 0.66
CA HIS A 43 10.44 10.00 0.80
C HIS A 43 11.81 10.16 1.35
N SER A 44 12.54 10.83 1.06
CA SER A 44 13.85 10.87 1.53
C SER A 44 14.22 11.75 2.43
#